data_aeb64c2d0afb0099a9c53ff8b2ac465a
#
_entry.id   aeb64c2d0afb0099a9c53ff8b2ac465a
#
_cell.length_a   1.000
_cell.length_b   1.000
_cell.length_c   1.000
_cell.angle_alpha   90.00
_cell.angle_beta   90.00
_cell.angle_gamma   90.00
#
_symmetry.space_group_name_H-M   'P 1'
#
loop_
_entity.id
_entity.type
_entity.pdbx_description
1 polymer ?
#
loop_
_entity_poly.entity_id
_entity_poly.type
_entity_poly.pdbx_seq_one_letter_code
_entity_poly.pdbx_strand_id
1 'polypeptide(L)'
;HELSELGCEGMELLIYGYLPMMVSAQCVQKTTAGCAHQTGFLTMKDRCQKSFQVKNCCEECYNIIYNTAPVVLIDQKREIERLSPAALRLAFTLEDEQRTRQMLALYQEVFLNKAEIGELPFEFTRGHFKRGIK
;
A
#
# COMPACT_ATOMS: atom_id res chain seq x y z
N HIS A 1 11.93 -13.71 4.40
CA HIS A 1 13.20 -14.43 4.42
C HIS A 1 14.33 -13.49 4.84
N GLU A 2 14.62 -12.46 4.07
CA GLU A 2 15.71 -11.50 4.35
C GLU A 2 15.57 -10.82 5.72
N LEU A 3 14.37 -10.38 6.09
CA LEU A 3 14.10 -9.77 7.40
C LEU A 3 14.32 -10.76 8.56
N SER A 4 14.07 -12.06 8.35
CA SER A 4 14.31 -13.07 9.39
C SER A 4 15.81 -13.37 9.58
N GLU A 5 16.64 -13.11 8.57
CA GLU A 5 18.09 -13.24 8.66
C GLU A 5 18.76 -11.99 9.27
N LEU A 6 18.24 -10.80 8.90
CA LEU A 6 18.79 -9.51 9.39
C LEU A 6 18.30 -9.14 10.79
N GLY A 7 17.16 -9.70 11.23
CA GLY A 7 16.45 -9.26 12.42
C GLY A 7 15.60 -8.01 12.14
N CYS A 8 14.54 -7.84 12.92
CA CYS A 8 13.61 -6.70 12.80
C CYS A 8 13.59 -5.82 14.05
N GLU A 9 14.53 -6.00 14.95
CA GLU A 9 14.62 -5.21 16.18
C GLU A 9 14.83 -3.72 15.84
N GLY A 10 13.98 -2.87 16.41
CA GLY A 10 13.97 -1.44 16.13
C GLY A 10 13.39 -1.03 14.77
N MET A 11 12.94 -1.98 13.94
CA MET A 11 12.36 -1.69 12.62
C MET A 11 10.85 -1.49 12.68
N GLU A 12 10.35 -0.66 11.76
CA GLU A 12 8.93 -0.53 11.46
C GLU A 12 8.61 -1.36 10.22
N LEU A 13 7.57 -2.21 10.30
CA LEU A 13 7.13 -3.05 9.19
C LEU A 13 5.81 -2.54 8.60
N LEU A 14 5.80 -2.25 7.30
CA LEU A 14 4.57 -1.93 6.58
C LEU A 14 3.74 -3.20 6.38
N ILE A 15 2.51 -3.22 6.89
CA ILE A 15 1.61 -4.37 6.84
C ILE A 15 0.31 -4.12 6.08
N TYR A 16 0.04 -2.85 5.73
CA TYR A 16 -1.10 -2.44 4.91
C TYR A 16 -0.78 -1.17 4.12
N GLY A 17 -1.22 -1.13 2.86
CA GLY A 17 -1.31 0.09 2.07
C GLY A 17 -1.08 -0.09 0.57
N TYR A 18 -1.50 0.91 -0.20
CA TYR A 18 -1.18 0.97 -1.63
C TYR A 18 0.26 1.44 -1.81
N LEU A 19 1.10 0.56 -2.34
CA LEU A 19 2.50 0.88 -2.56
C LEU A 19 2.68 1.67 -3.86
N PRO A 20 3.57 2.67 -3.88
CA PRO A 20 4.05 3.28 -5.11
C PRO A 20 4.73 2.22 -5.98
N MET A 21 4.27 2.06 -7.22
CA MET A 21 4.92 1.22 -8.22
C MET A 21 5.97 2.00 -9.01
N MET A 22 5.68 3.28 -9.24
CA MET A 22 6.54 4.15 -10.05
C MET A 22 6.40 5.59 -9.59
N VAL A 23 7.50 6.31 -9.61
CA VAL A 23 7.55 7.77 -9.55
C VAL A 23 8.07 8.27 -10.89
N SER A 24 7.33 9.18 -11.54
CA SER A 24 7.67 9.71 -12.85
C SER A 24 7.76 11.23 -12.82
N ALA A 25 8.85 11.78 -13.34
CA ALA A 25 9.01 13.21 -13.54
C ALA A 25 8.17 13.74 -14.72
N GLN A 26 7.64 12.86 -15.57
CA GLN A 26 6.74 13.25 -16.66
C GLN A 26 5.31 13.37 -16.12
N CYS A 27 4.77 14.60 -16.10
CA CYS A 27 3.42 14.84 -15.60
C CYS A 27 2.36 14.25 -16.54
N VAL A 28 1.62 13.25 -16.05
CA VAL A 28 0.53 12.58 -16.79
C VAL A 28 -0.56 13.60 -17.15
N GLN A 29 -0.96 14.45 -16.19
CA GLN A 29 -1.97 15.50 -16.42
C GLN A 29 -1.56 16.44 -17.57
N LYS A 30 -0.32 16.94 -17.53
CA LYS A 30 0.19 17.84 -18.56
C LYS A 30 0.21 17.19 -19.95
N THR A 31 0.55 15.90 -20.02
CA THR A 31 0.66 15.16 -21.28
C THR A 31 -0.70 14.86 -21.88
N THR A 32 -1.74 14.62 -21.08
CA THR A 32 -3.06 14.17 -21.55
C THR A 32 -4.08 15.29 -21.71
N ALA A 33 -4.11 16.25 -20.78
CA ALA A 33 -5.17 17.25 -20.70
C ALA A 33 -4.66 18.69 -20.48
N GLY A 34 -3.35 18.90 -20.45
CA GLY A 34 -2.76 20.18 -20.10
C GLY A 34 -2.52 20.35 -18.61
N CYS A 35 -1.64 21.30 -18.24
CA CYS A 35 -1.31 21.54 -16.85
C CYS A 35 -2.44 22.25 -16.13
N ALA A 36 -2.98 21.64 -15.08
CA ALA A 36 -4.03 22.20 -14.23
C ALA A 36 -3.49 23.04 -13.05
N HIS A 37 -2.19 23.01 -12.80
CA HIS A 37 -1.53 23.63 -11.63
C HIS A 37 -2.17 23.23 -10.28
N GLN A 38 -2.68 21.99 -10.21
CA GLN A 38 -3.33 21.46 -9.02
C GLN A 38 -2.83 20.05 -8.72
N THR A 39 -2.53 19.80 -7.45
CA THR A 39 -2.28 18.45 -6.95
C THR A 39 -3.60 17.69 -6.86
N GLY A 40 -3.62 16.44 -7.28
CA GLY A 40 -4.84 15.63 -7.28
C GLY A 40 -4.59 14.21 -7.72
N PHE A 41 -5.67 13.45 -7.84
CA PHE A 41 -5.65 12.07 -8.30
C PHE A 41 -6.25 11.94 -9.69
N LEU A 42 -5.61 11.11 -10.51
CA LEU A 42 -6.05 10.71 -11.84
C LEU A 42 -6.16 9.20 -11.90
N THR A 43 -7.00 8.69 -12.78
CA THR A 43 -7.06 7.25 -13.06
C THR A 43 -6.46 6.96 -14.42
N MET A 44 -5.48 6.09 -14.46
CA MET A 44 -4.86 5.59 -15.68
C MET A 44 -5.22 4.12 -15.88
N LYS A 45 -5.50 3.72 -17.12
CA LYS A 45 -5.76 2.31 -17.48
C LYS A 45 -4.63 1.75 -18.31
N ASP A 46 -4.24 0.52 -18.03
CA ASP A 46 -3.30 -0.23 -18.85
C ASP A 46 -4.00 -0.93 -20.04
N ARG A 47 -3.21 -1.66 -20.85
CA ARG A 47 -3.72 -2.46 -21.97
C ARG A 47 -4.67 -3.57 -21.54
N CYS A 48 -4.57 -4.04 -20.30
CA CYS A 48 -5.42 -5.06 -19.70
C CYS A 48 -6.64 -4.46 -18.97
N GLN A 49 -6.93 -3.16 -19.16
CA GLN A 49 -8.01 -2.40 -18.53
C GLN A 49 -7.91 -2.32 -17.00
N LYS A 50 -6.75 -2.59 -16.42
CA LYS A 50 -6.50 -2.36 -14.99
C LYS A 50 -6.37 -0.87 -14.71
N SER A 51 -7.06 -0.42 -13.68
CA SER A 51 -7.09 0.99 -13.27
C SER A 51 -6.04 1.26 -12.20
N PHE A 52 -5.10 2.15 -12.49
CA PHE A 52 -4.08 2.62 -11.57
C PHE A 52 -4.43 4.03 -11.10
N GLN A 53 -4.29 4.28 -9.81
CA GLN A 53 -4.41 5.62 -9.28
C GLN A 53 -3.06 6.33 -9.39
N VAL A 54 -3.11 7.54 -9.92
CA VAL A 54 -1.93 8.39 -10.12
C VAL A 54 -2.11 9.65 -9.29
N LYS A 55 -1.27 9.86 -8.30
CA LYS A 55 -1.20 11.14 -7.58
C LYS A 55 -0.33 12.10 -8.36
N ASN A 56 -0.91 13.21 -8.80
CA ASN A 56 -0.19 14.29 -9.45
C ASN A 56 0.31 15.28 -8.37
N CYS A 57 1.62 15.34 -8.17
CA CYS A 57 2.28 16.28 -7.25
C CYS A 57 2.72 17.51 -8.07
N CYS A 58 1.82 18.47 -8.20
CA CYS A 58 1.97 19.55 -9.18
C CYS A 58 3.07 20.57 -8.80
N GLU A 59 3.29 20.79 -7.51
CA GLU A 59 4.31 21.74 -7.01
C GLU A 59 5.71 21.35 -7.47
N GLU A 60 6.05 20.05 -7.43
CA GLU A 60 7.35 19.51 -7.83
C GLU A 60 7.32 18.84 -9.20
N CYS A 61 6.20 18.88 -9.90
CA CYS A 61 6.01 18.34 -11.25
C CYS A 61 6.35 16.85 -11.40
N TYR A 62 5.98 16.01 -10.43
CA TYR A 62 6.11 14.56 -10.54
C TYR A 62 4.78 13.84 -10.26
N ASN A 63 4.73 12.55 -10.59
CA ASN A 63 3.57 11.70 -10.33
C ASN A 63 3.99 10.45 -9.56
N ILE A 64 3.09 9.99 -8.70
CA ILE A 64 3.22 8.71 -8.01
C ILE A 64 2.12 7.80 -8.57
N ILE A 65 2.51 6.68 -9.16
CA ILE A 65 1.59 5.66 -9.67
C ILE A 65 1.52 4.55 -8.62
N TYR A 66 0.32 4.32 -8.09
CA TYR A 66 0.07 3.31 -7.07
C TYR A 66 -0.33 1.97 -7.68
N ASN A 67 -0.08 0.89 -6.96
CA ASN A 67 -0.55 -0.43 -7.34
C ASN A 67 -2.10 -0.46 -7.38
N THR A 68 -2.65 -1.36 -8.19
CA THR A 68 -4.12 -1.56 -8.33
C THR A 68 -4.77 -2.14 -7.09
N ALA A 69 -4.01 -2.89 -6.29
CA ALA A 69 -4.47 -3.51 -5.06
C ALA A 69 -3.52 -3.18 -3.90
N PRO A 70 -4.04 -2.99 -2.68
CA PRO A 70 -3.21 -2.74 -1.51
C PRO A 70 -2.40 -3.98 -1.12
N VAL A 71 -1.23 -3.77 -0.56
CA VAL A 71 -0.55 -4.81 0.22
C VAL A 71 -1.36 -5.03 1.49
N VAL A 72 -1.65 -6.30 1.80
CA VAL A 72 -2.31 -6.72 3.03
C VAL A 72 -1.59 -7.93 3.59
N LEU A 73 -1.02 -7.80 4.77
CA LEU A 73 -0.26 -8.85 5.45
C LEU A 73 -0.95 -9.33 6.74
N ILE A 74 -2.22 -9.01 6.91
CA ILE A 74 -2.97 -9.36 8.11
C ILE A 74 -3.04 -10.88 8.34
N ASP A 75 -3.11 -11.65 7.26
CA ASP A 75 -3.10 -13.12 7.28
C ASP A 75 -1.72 -13.72 7.57
N GLN A 76 -0.68 -12.89 7.60
CA GLN A 76 0.69 -13.29 7.94
C GLN A 76 1.06 -12.93 9.40
N LYS A 77 0.06 -12.72 10.24
CA LYS A 77 0.23 -12.29 11.64
C LYS A 77 1.30 -13.10 12.39
N ARG A 78 1.25 -14.43 12.31
CA ARG A 78 2.19 -15.31 13.01
C ARG A 78 3.65 -15.07 12.59
N GLU A 79 3.87 -14.86 11.29
CA GLU A 79 5.20 -14.55 10.75
C GLU A 79 5.66 -13.16 11.18
N ILE A 80 4.76 -12.19 11.19
CA ILE A 80 5.03 -10.82 11.62
C ILE A 80 5.38 -10.80 13.11
N GLU A 81 4.63 -11.49 13.95
CA GLU A 81 4.91 -11.60 15.38
C GLU A 81 6.27 -12.27 15.66
N ARG A 82 6.62 -13.29 14.86
CA ARG A 82 7.94 -13.95 14.96
C ARG A 82 9.10 -13.05 14.58
N LEU A 83 8.90 -12.13 13.64
CA LEU A 83 9.90 -11.12 13.26
C LEU A 83 10.10 -10.06 14.35
N SER A 84 9.15 -9.90 15.27
CA SER A 84 9.23 -8.96 16.41
C SER A 84 9.62 -7.52 16.02
N PRO A 85 8.97 -6.89 15.03
CA PRO A 85 9.25 -5.50 14.69
C PRO A 85 8.88 -4.57 15.83
N ALA A 86 9.55 -3.41 15.93
CA ALA A 86 9.25 -2.41 16.94
C ALA A 86 7.89 -1.73 16.73
N ALA A 87 7.45 -1.63 15.47
CA ALA A 87 6.16 -1.04 15.11
C ALA A 87 5.58 -1.66 13.83
N LEU A 88 4.26 -1.59 13.71
CA LEU A 88 3.52 -1.99 12.51
C LEU A 88 2.89 -0.75 11.88
N ARG A 89 3.12 -0.55 10.58
CA ARG A 89 2.60 0.60 9.84
C ARG A 89 1.41 0.20 8.96
N LEU A 90 0.33 0.98 9.08
CA LEU A 90 -0.76 1.04 8.11
C LEU A 90 -0.62 2.34 7.33
N ALA A 91 -0.37 2.28 6.02
CA ALA A 91 -0.18 3.44 5.17
C ALA A 91 -1.43 3.69 4.32
N PHE A 92 -2.29 4.59 4.76
CA PHE A 92 -3.48 5.00 4.03
C PHE A 92 -3.13 6.11 3.04
N THR A 93 -3.45 5.90 1.76
CA THR A 93 -3.11 6.82 0.66
C THR A 93 -4.25 7.06 -0.33
N LEU A 94 -4.99 6.02 -0.69
CA LEU A 94 -6.08 6.04 -1.68
C LEU A 94 -7.44 5.78 -1.04
N GLU A 95 -7.46 5.35 0.19
CA GLU A 95 -8.65 4.99 0.94
C GLU A 95 -9.44 6.24 1.32
N ASP A 96 -10.77 6.14 1.21
CA ASP A 96 -11.68 7.09 1.82
C ASP A 96 -11.75 6.91 3.35
N GLU A 97 -12.46 7.77 4.01
CA GLU A 97 -12.62 7.74 5.47
C GLU A 97 -13.26 6.44 5.95
N GLN A 98 -14.29 5.97 5.25
CA GLN A 98 -15.00 4.75 5.63
C GLN A 98 -14.07 3.53 5.54
N ARG A 99 -13.33 3.42 4.44
CA ARG A 99 -12.37 2.33 4.23
C ARG A 99 -11.24 2.38 5.24
N THR A 100 -10.72 3.56 5.52
CA THR A 100 -9.68 3.78 6.53
C THR A 100 -10.15 3.28 7.90
N ARG A 101 -11.35 3.65 8.33
CA ARG A 101 -11.94 3.21 9.61
C ARG A 101 -12.13 1.69 9.65
N GLN A 102 -12.64 1.09 8.58
CA GLN A 102 -12.84 -0.36 8.49
C GLN A 102 -11.52 -1.12 8.61
N MET A 103 -10.49 -0.69 7.89
CA MET A 103 -9.19 -1.35 7.92
C MET A 103 -8.51 -1.18 9.27
N LEU A 104 -8.57 0.02 9.85
CA LEU A 104 -8.01 0.25 11.18
C LEU A 104 -8.65 -0.65 12.24
N ALA A 105 -9.99 -0.73 12.25
CA ALA A 105 -10.72 -1.60 13.17
C ALA A 105 -10.34 -3.08 12.98
N LEU A 106 -10.28 -3.54 11.72
CA LEU A 106 -9.89 -4.92 11.40
C LEU A 106 -8.48 -5.26 11.92
N TYR A 107 -7.51 -4.38 11.70
CA TYR A 107 -6.15 -4.61 12.19
C TYR A 107 -6.05 -4.55 13.72
N GLN A 108 -6.81 -3.68 14.37
CA GLN A 108 -6.91 -3.64 15.84
C GLN A 108 -7.49 -4.96 16.39
N GLU A 109 -8.60 -5.45 15.83
CA GLU A 109 -9.20 -6.71 16.25
C GLU A 109 -8.21 -7.88 16.10
N VAL A 110 -7.52 -7.96 14.99
CA VAL A 110 -6.60 -9.08 14.75
C VAL A 110 -5.33 -8.97 15.60
N PHE A 111 -4.66 -7.84 15.64
CA PHE A 111 -3.35 -7.72 16.29
C PHE A 111 -3.44 -7.43 17.79
N LEU A 112 -4.43 -6.67 18.25
CA LEU A 112 -4.58 -6.32 19.66
C LEU A 112 -5.54 -7.27 20.39
N ASN A 113 -6.70 -7.57 19.79
CA ASN A 113 -7.73 -8.39 20.43
C ASN A 113 -7.62 -9.90 20.08
N LYS A 114 -6.62 -10.27 19.25
CA LYS A 114 -6.32 -11.66 18.85
C LYS A 114 -7.48 -12.37 18.14
N ALA A 115 -8.35 -11.62 17.46
CA ALA A 115 -9.43 -12.19 16.67
C ALA A 115 -8.89 -13.03 15.50
N GLU A 116 -9.64 -14.03 15.09
CA GLU A 116 -9.35 -14.78 13.86
C GLU A 116 -9.73 -13.97 12.63
N ILE A 117 -8.96 -14.16 11.56
CA ILE A 117 -9.18 -13.46 10.30
C ILE A 117 -10.16 -14.26 9.47
N GLY A 118 -11.29 -13.64 9.10
CA GLY A 118 -12.18 -14.14 8.05
C GLY A 118 -11.67 -13.87 6.65
N GLU A 119 -12.48 -14.23 5.65
CA GLU A 119 -12.20 -13.84 4.27
C GLU A 119 -12.26 -12.31 4.09
N LEU A 120 -11.28 -11.77 3.38
CA LEU A 120 -11.27 -10.35 3.04
C LEU A 120 -12.12 -10.11 1.80
N PRO A 121 -13.15 -9.26 1.85
CA PRO A 121 -14.11 -9.07 0.76
C PRO A 121 -13.60 -8.12 -0.34
N PHE A 122 -12.29 -8.11 -0.61
CA PHE A 122 -11.66 -7.23 -1.60
C PHE A 122 -10.37 -7.83 -2.14
N GLU A 123 -9.98 -7.38 -3.33
CA GLU A 123 -8.71 -7.76 -3.95
C GLU A 123 -7.53 -7.12 -3.21
N PHE A 124 -6.51 -7.92 -2.93
CA PHE A 124 -5.27 -7.48 -2.28
C PHE A 124 -4.06 -8.27 -2.76
N THR A 125 -2.88 -7.79 -2.44
CA THR A 125 -1.61 -8.49 -2.70
C THR A 125 -0.81 -8.65 -1.43
N ARG A 126 0.03 -9.67 -1.36
CA ARG A 126 1.04 -9.83 -0.31
C ARG A 126 2.39 -9.24 -0.70
N GLY A 127 2.47 -8.59 -1.87
CA GLY A 127 3.73 -8.08 -2.40
C GLY A 127 4.77 -9.20 -2.52
N HIS A 128 5.99 -8.90 -2.15
CA HIS A 128 7.12 -9.85 -2.15
C HIS A 128 7.36 -10.54 -0.80
N PHE A 129 6.38 -10.56 0.10
CA PHE A 129 6.55 -11.06 1.48
C PHE A 129 7.20 -12.45 1.57
N LYS A 130 6.84 -13.37 0.65
CA LYS A 130 7.39 -14.75 0.65
C LYS A 130 8.46 -15.00 -0.40
N ARG A 131 8.71 -14.10 -1.33
CA ARG A 131 9.56 -14.38 -2.50
C ARG A 131 10.99 -13.88 -2.38
N GLY A 132 11.26 -12.92 -1.51
CA GLY A 132 12.54 -12.23 -1.47
C GLY A 132 12.86 -11.48 -2.78
N ILE A 133 13.92 -10.69 -2.79
CA ILE A 133 14.50 -10.10 -4.00
C ILE A 133 15.55 -11.09 -4.50
N LYS A 134 15.39 -11.56 -5.74
CA LYS A 134 16.40 -12.39 -6.42
C LYS A 134 17.38 -11.51 -7.14
#